data_4ba00a4682fc4ba5082397f34713db50
#
_entry.id   4ba00a4682fc4ba5082397f34713db50
#
_cell.length_a   1.000
_cell.length_b   1.000
_cell.length_c   1.000
_cell.angle_alpha   90.00
_cell.angle_beta   90.00
_cell.angle_gamma   90.00
#
_symmetry.space_group_name_H-M   'P 1'
#
loop_
_entity.id
_entity.type
_entity.pdbx_description
1 polymer ?
#
loop_
_entity_poly.entity_id
_entity_poly.type
_entity_poly.pdbx_seq_one_letter_code
_entity_poly.pdbx_strand_id
1 'polypeptide(L)'
;MSQYFENDKTLQDKPQILSFQINGKSYRLHSNSGVFSKDKLDTGTRILLETVLKEEDRPSSMLDLGCGIGPVGIVCQREWNAQVTMIDINEKAVELAKKNIVENHVQANI
;
A
#
# COMPACT_ATOMS: atom_id res chain seq x y z
N MET A 1 -5.61 12.14 -22.63
CA MET A 1 -5.62 11.54 -21.27
C MET A 1 -6.82 11.95 -20.46
N SER A 2 -7.40 13.12 -20.67
CA SER A 2 -8.65 13.49 -19.97
C SER A 2 -9.76 12.47 -20.25
N GLN A 3 -9.87 12.00 -21.48
CA GLN A 3 -10.85 10.98 -21.83
C GLN A 3 -10.62 9.68 -21.06
N TYR A 4 -9.37 9.35 -20.84
CA TYR A 4 -9.03 8.18 -20.05
C TYR A 4 -9.51 8.35 -18.60
N PHE A 5 -9.30 9.52 -18.02
CA PHE A 5 -9.77 9.79 -16.66
C PHE A 5 -11.30 9.82 -16.59
N GLU A 6 -11.95 10.31 -17.62
CA GLU A 6 -13.41 10.29 -17.66
C GLU A 6 -13.93 8.86 -17.68
N ASN A 7 -13.26 7.98 -18.44
CA ASN A 7 -13.64 6.58 -18.46
C ASN A 7 -13.47 5.95 -17.06
N ASP A 8 -12.41 6.31 -16.35
CA ASP A 8 -12.22 5.83 -14.99
C ASP A 8 -13.33 6.31 -14.07
N LYS A 9 -13.81 7.53 -14.25
CA LYS A 9 -14.92 8.04 -13.47
C LYS A 9 -16.22 7.30 -13.75
N THR A 10 -16.40 6.87 -14.99
CA THR A 10 -17.60 6.13 -15.37
C THR A 10 -17.51 4.67 -15.01
N LEU A 11 -16.30 4.13 -14.87
CA LEU A 11 -16.13 2.79 -14.36
C LEU A 11 -16.54 2.77 -12.90
N GLN A 12 -17.28 1.75 -12.55
CA GLN A 12 -17.77 1.63 -11.20
C GLN A 12 -16.63 1.45 -10.23
N ASP A 13 -16.54 2.34 -9.27
CA ASP A 13 -15.66 2.17 -8.13
C ASP A 13 -16.23 1.04 -7.31
N LYS A 14 -15.50 -0.07 -7.25
CA LYS A 14 -15.88 -1.22 -6.45
C LYS A 14 -14.88 -1.39 -5.34
N PRO A 15 -15.26 -1.04 -4.12
CA PRO A 15 -14.36 -1.25 -2.98
C PRO A 15 -13.99 -2.71 -2.87
N GLN A 16 -12.72 -2.96 -2.62
CA GLN A 16 -12.17 -4.30 -2.43
C GLN A 16 -11.29 -4.29 -1.20
N ILE A 17 -11.14 -5.45 -0.61
CA ILE A 17 -10.23 -5.65 0.52
C ILE A 17 -9.20 -6.68 0.10
N LEU A 18 -7.93 -6.31 0.21
CA LEU A 18 -6.83 -7.25 0.09
C LEU A 18 -6.49 -7.73 1.49
N SER A 19 -6.48 -9.04 1.68
CA SER A 19 -6.04 -9.63 2.93
C SER A 19 -4.85 -10.51 2.64
N PHE A 20 -3.77 -10.32 3.40
CA PHE A 20 -2.58 -11.14 3.19
C PHE A 20 -1.78 -11.24 4.48
N GLN A 21 -0.84 -12.16 4.49
CA GLN A 21 0.09 -12.31 5.59
C GLN A 21 1.51 -12.16 5.10
N ILE A 22 2.31 -11.45 5.86
CA ILE A 22 3.74 -11.30 5.63
C ILE A 22 4.40 -11.53 6.97
N ASN A 23 5.38 -12.42 7.00
CA ASN A 23 6.19 -12.68 8.20
C ASN A 23 5.32 -13.02 9.41
N GLY A 24 4.25 -13.77 9.19
CA GLY A 24 3.34 -14.20 10.24
C GLY A 24 2.34 -13.17 10.72
N LYS A 25 2.34 -11.97 10.16
CA LYS A 25 1.41 -10.91 10.54
C LYS A 25 0.37 -10.70 9.46
N SER A 26 -0.85 -10.40 9.87
CA SER A 26 -1.98 -10.21 8.97
C SER A 26 -2.18 -8.73 8.66
N TYR A 27 -2.53 -8.46 7.42
CA TYR A 27 -2.76 -7.10 6.91
C TYR A 27 -4.06 -7.06 6.13
N ARG A 28 -4.72 -5.93 6.19
CA ARG A 28 -5.91 -5.66 5.39
C ARG A 28 -5.74 -4.31 4.72
N LEU A 29 -5.84 -4.30 3.41
CA LEU A 29 -5.73 -3.07 2.64
C LEU A 29 -7.02 -2.81 1.88
N HIS A 30 -7.55 -1.62 2.02
CA HIS A 30 -8.65 -1.15 1.19
C HIS A 30 -8.11 -0.82 -0.18
N SER A 31 -8.80 -1.29 -1.20
CA SER A 31 -8.46 -1.07 -2.58
C SER A 31 -9.73 -0.73 -3.35
N ASN A 32 -9.59 -0.52 -4.63
CA ASN A 32 -10.70 -0.11 -5.48
C ASN A 32 -10.46 -0.64 -6.88
N SER A 33 -11.38 -1.45 -7.40
CA SER A 33 -11.23 -2.05 -8.72
C SER A 33 -11.27 -1.04 -9.86
N GLY A 34 -11.82 0.15 -9.62
CA GLY A 34 -11.76 1.23 -10.61
C GLY A 34 -10.38 1.85 -10.73
N VAL A 35 -9.50 1.63 -9.74
CA VAL A 35 -8.13 2.13 -9.72
C VAL A 35 -7.14 0.99 -9.77
N PHE A 36 -7.42 -0.06 -9.00
CA PHE A 36 -6.56 -1.25 -8.89
C PHE A 36 -7.43 -2.47 -9.14
N SER A 37 -7.07 -3.27 -10.13
CA SER A 37 -7.90 -4.39 -10.56
C SER A 37 -7.66 -5.69 -9.82
N LYS A 38 -6.73 -5.70 -8.88
CA LYS A 38 -6.34 -6.92 -8.18
C LYS A 38 -6.93 -6.99 -6.79
N ASP A 39 -7.38 -8.16 -6.40
CA ASP A 39 -7.96 -8.41 -5.09
C ASP A 39 -6.99 -9.07 -4.12
N LYS A 40 -5.74 -9.19 -4.51
CA LYS A 40 -4.68 -9.76 -3.67
C LYS A 40 -3.37 -9.04 -3.88
N LEU A 41 -2.46 -9.22 -2.95
CA LEU A 41 -1.17 -8.56 -3.01
C LEU A 41 -0.42 -8.98 -4.28
N ASP A 42 0.12 -7.99 -4.98
CA ASP A 42 0.91 -8.21 -6.17
C ASP A 42 2.13 -9.09 -5.85
N THR A 43 2.42 -10.03 -6.75
CA THR A 43 3.52 -10.99 -6.54
C THR A 43 4.86 -10.28 -6.39
N GLY A 44 5.11 -9.25 -7.22
CA GLY A 44 6.36 -8.50 -7.14
C GLY A 44 6.51 -7.78 -5.79
N THR A 45 5.43 -7.20 -5.29
CA THR A 45 5.41 -6.56 -3.98
C THR A 45 5.68 -7.57 -2.88
N ARG A 46 5.08 -8.75 -2.95
CA ARG A 46 5.30 -9.80 -1.96
C ARG A 46 6.76 -10.23 -1.95
N ILE A 47 7.34 -10.47 -3.12
CA ILE A 47 8.74 -10.87 -3.23
C ILE A 47 9.65 -9.78 -2.66
N LEU A 48 9.38 -8.53 -2.99
CA LEU A 48 10.15 -7.40 -2.47
C LEU A 48 10.10 -7.39 -0.95
N LEU A 49 8.92 -7.47 -0.36
CA LEU A 49 8.75 -7.43 1.09
C LEU A 49 9.45 -8.61 1.76
N GLU A 50 9.24 -9.80 1.23
CA GLU A 50 9.87 -10.99 1.81
C GLU A 50 11.38 -10.92 1.74
N THR A 51 11.91 -10.28 0.70
CA THR A 51 13.36 -10.12 0.54
C THR A 51 13.92 -9.10 1.51
N VAL A 52 13.32 -7.90 1.56
CA VAL A 52 13.87 -6.82 2.42
C VAL A 52 13.70 -7.13 3.91
N LEU A 53 12.66 -7.87 4.27
CA LEU A 53 12.44 -8.20 5.68
C LEU A 53 13.42 -9.25 6.21
N LYS A 54 14.15 -9.91 5.34
CA LYS A 54 15.20 -10.85 5.75
C LYS A 54 16.52 -10.17 6.06
N GLU A 55 16.66 -8.91 5.67
CA GLU A 55 17.89 -8.17 5.92
C GLU A 55 18.06 -7.91 7.42
N GLU A 56 19.28 -8.02 7.90
CA GLU A 56 19.56 -7.79 9.32
C GLU A 56 19.53 -6.31 9.67
N ASP A 57 19.97 -5.46 8.74
CA ASP A 57 20.00 -4.02 8.96
C ASP A 57 18.61 -3.44 8.75
N ARG A 58 18.06 -2.90 9.82
CA ARG A 58 16.72 -2.30 9.77
C ARG A 58 16.87 -0.79 9.70
N PRO A 59 16.32 -0.17 8.68
CA PRO A 59 16.39 1.29 8.59
C PRO A 59 15.58 1.95 9.70
N SER A 60 16.05 3.09 10.18
CA SER A 60 15.28 3.90 11.13
C SER A 60 14.27 4.80 10.41
N SER A 61 14.46 5.02 9.12
CA SER A 61 13.53 5.82 8.32
C SER A 61 13.54 5.29 6.89
N MET A 62 12.42 5.49 6.20
CA MET A 62 12.33 5.12 4.79
C MET A 62 11.36 6.01 4.04
N LEU A 63 11.58 6.11 2.74
CA LEU A 63 10.68 6.78 1.81
C LEU A 63 10.10 5.73 0.88
N ASP A 64 8.78 5.65 0.85
CA ASP A 64 8.04 4.78 -0.07
C ASP A 64 7.53 5.65 -1.23
N LEU A 65 8.31 5.72 -2.28
CA LEU A 65 8.03 6.56 -3.43
C LEU A 65 7.16 5.81 -4.42
N GLY A 66 6.02 6.40 -4.77
CA GLY A 66 5.02 5.70 -5.58
C GLY A 66 4.30 4.65 -4.75
N CYS A 67 3.89 5.02 -3.55
CA CYS A 67 3.42 4.06 -2.55
C CYS A 67 2.12 3.31 -2.91
N GLY A 68 1.34 3.84 -3.86
CA GLY A 68 0.05 3.25 -4.18
C GLY A 68 -0.86 3.24 -2.96
N ILE A 69 -1.50 2.11 -2.70
CA ILE A 69 -2.39 1.97 -1.54
C ILE A 69 -1.63 1.62 -0.24
N GLY A 70 -0.32 1.54 -0.29
CA GLY A 70 0.52 1.54 0.88
C GLY A 70 1.09 0.22 1.39
N PRO A 71 1.13 -0.86 0.60
CA PRO A 71 1.56 -2.15 1.16
C PRO A 71 2.99 -2.15 1.69
N VAL A 72 3.92 -1.56 0.94
CA VAL A 72 5.34 -1.59 1.35
C VAL A 72 5.57 -0.76 2.60
N GLY A 73 5.11 0.49 2.59
CA GLY A 73 5.30 1.37 3.74
C GLY A 73 4.64 0.84 5.00
N ILE A 74 3.43 0.30 4.88
CA ILE A 74 2.69 -0.21 6.03
C ILE A 74 3.37 -1.44 6.63
N VAL A 75 3.76 -2.40 5.78
CA VAL A 75 4.42 -3.62 6.27
C VAL A 75 5.77 -3.27 6.90
N CYS A 76 6.57 -2.44 6.25
CA CYS A 76 7.87 -2.07 6.77
C CYS A 76 7.77 -1.29 8.06
N GLN A 77 6.80 -0.38 8.18
CA GLN A 77 6.61 0.35 9.42
C GLN A 77 6.30 -0.59 10.57
N ARG A 78 5.40 -1.53 10.32
CA ARG A 78 4.99 -2.47 11.36
C ARG A 78 6.14 -3.40 11.77
N GLU A 79 6.94 -3.84 10.78
CA GLU A 79 8.04 -4.77 11.03
C GLU A 79 9.26 -4.09 11.66
N TRP A 80 9.56 -2.88 11.22
CA TRP A 80 10.80 -2.20 11.61
C TRP A 80 10.60 -1.10 12.63
N ASN A 81 9.37 -0.66 12.83
CA ASN A 81 9.06 0.55 13.61
C ASN A 81 9.83 1.75 13.09
N ALA A 82 10.06 1.80 11.79
CA ALA A 82 10.77 2.87 11.13
C ALA A 82 9.87 4.09 10.98
N GLN A 83 10.48 5.25 10.81
CA GLN A 83 9.75 6.46 10.42
C GLN A 83 9.52 6.39 8.92
N VAL A 84 8.28 6.17 8.52
CA VAL A 84 7.92 5.95 7.11
C VAL A 84 7.24 7.17 6.54
N THR A 85 7.68 7.60 5.37
CA THR A 85 7.00 8.62 4.57
C THR A 85 6.59 7.99 3.25
N MET A 86 5.32 8.15 2.88
CA MET A 86 4.76 7.56 1.67
C MET A 86 4.33 8.69 0.74
N ILE A 87 4.64 8.53 -0.54
CA ILE A 87 4.33 9.55 -1.55
C ILE A 87 3.74 8.88 -2.78
N ASP A 88 2.66 9.46 -3.29
CA ASP A 88 2.11 9.07 -4.59
C ASP A 88 1.44 10.27 -5.23
N ILE A 89 1.50 10.36 -6.55
CA ILE A 89 0.83 11.42 -7.30
C ILE A 89 -0.64 11.12 -7.54
N ASN A 90 -1.05 9.88 -7.34
CA ASN A 90 -2.44 9.47 -7.54
C ASN A 90 -3.24 9.76 -6.26
N GLU A 91 -4.15 10.73 -6.36
CA GLU A 91 -4.92 11.17 -5.19
C GLU A 91 -5.79 10.07 -4.61
N LYS A 92 -6.38 9.23 -5.45
CA LYS A 92 -7.19 8.10 -4.96
C LYS A 92 -6.36 7.08 -4.21
N ALA A 93 -5.14 6.83 -4.71
CA ALA A 93 -4.21 5.94 -4.02
C ALA A 93 -3.85 6.51 -2.65
N VAL A 94 -3.56 7.80 -2.58
CA VAL A 94 -3.23 8.46 -1.31
C VAL A 94 -4.37 8.35 -0.31
N GLU A 95 -5.61 8.57 -0.76
CA GLU A 95 -6.77 8.41 0.12
C GLU A 95 -6.88 7.00 0.68
N LEU A 96 -6.69 6.01 -0.18
CA LEU A 96 -6.72 4.61 0.25
C LEU A 96 -5.55 4.30 1.18
N ALA A 97 -4.37 4.81 0.88
CA ALA A 97 -3.21 4.60 1.73
C ALA A 97 -3.43 5.18 3.14
N LYS A 98 -4.01 6.37 3.23
CA LYS A 98 -4.35 6.96 4.53
C LYS A 98 -5.29 6.07 5.32
N LYS A 99 -6.30 5.53 4.67
CA LYS A 99 -7.25 4.62 5.29
C LYS A 99 -6.55 3.34 5.75
N ASN A 100 -5.63 2.84 4.94
CA ASN A 100 -4.92 1.60 5.25
C ASN A 100 -3.92 1.76 6.39
N ILE A 101 -3.32 2.94 6.53
CA ILE A 101 -2.48 3.26 7.68
C ILE A 101 -3.28 3.09 8.97
N VAL A 102 -4.48 3.65 9.01
CA VAL A 102 -5.37 3.54 10.17
C VAL A 102 -5.81 2.10 10.38
N GLU A 103 -6.23 1.44 9.31
CA GLU A 103 -6.74 0.06 9.37
C GLU A 103 -5.72 -0.91 9.97
N ASN A 104 -4.46 -0.71 9.67
CA ASN A 104 -3.41 -1.61 10.11
C ASN A 104 -2.68 -1.12 11.36
N HIS A 105 -3.15 -0.06 11.98
CA HIS A 105 -2.62 0.47 13.23
C HIS A 105 -1.14 0.80 13.16
N VAL A 106 -0.71 1.36 12.04
CA VAL A 106 0.68 1.82 11.87
C VAL A 106 0.71 3.34 11.88
N GLN A 107 1.91 3.90 12.06
CA GLN A 107 2.13 5.33 12.02
C GLN A 107 3.03 5.65 10.85
N ALA A 108 2.52 6.39 9.89
CA ALA A 108 3.29 6.78 8.73
C ALA A 108 2.82 8.16 8.25
N ASN A 109 3.75 8.88 7.64
CA ASN A 109 3.44 10.16 7.01
C ASN A 109 3.07 9.91 5.54
N ILE A 110 2.09 10.66 5.06
CA ILE A 110 1.69 10.55 3.67
C ILE A 110 1.21 11.91 3.14
#